data_61b3696e14d97e3288d2cd847fde0ae9
#
_entry.id   61b3696e14d97e3288d2cd847fde0ae9
#
_cell.length_a   1.000
_cell.length_b   1.000
_cell.length_c   1.000
_cell.angle_alpha   90.00
_cell.angle_beta   90.00
_cell.angle_gamma   90.00
#
_symmetry.space_group_name_H-M   'P 1'
#
loop_
_entity.id
_entity.type
_entity.pdbx_description
1 polymer ?
#
loop_
_entity_poly.entity_id
_entity_poly.type
_entity_poly.pdbx_seq_one_letter_code
_entity_poly.pdbx_strand_id
1 'polypeptide(L)'
;MFSRIIVSGLFSGALGGIIAGFLQWYFVQPVLLHSELYEAGILTHFVGTSNSAHPDLEYIQPIRDGLSLIFSMLIYTGYALILIAAMLLREQKSETNITFHQGIIWGVSGFFVVHLAPAISLPPEVPGVAAAELQLRQIWWFATTLLTAGGLWIIAFTKKGSRFIIGAALILSPHIIGAPEPDIFTGPAPTEIGALFA
;
A
#
# COMPACT_ATOMS: atom_id res chain seq x y z
N MET A 1 -17.47 23.74 -12.29
CA MET A 1 -16.95 23.41 -10.95
C MET A 1 -16.48 21.98 -10.89
N PHE A 2 -17.31 20.99 -11.20
CA PHE A 2 -16.99 19.53 -11.18
C PHE A 2 -15.74 19.15 -11.98
N SER A 3 -15.61 19.64 -13.24
CA SER A 3 -14.44 19.35 -14.07
C SER A 3 -13.11 19.82 -13.46
N ARG A 4 -13.09 20.98 -12.79
CA ARG A 4 -11.88 21.47 -12.12
C ARG A 4 -11.45 20.57 -10.97
N ILE A 5 -12.40 20.02 -10.23
CA ILE A 5 -12.14 19.11 -9.10
C ILE A 5 -11.54 17.80 -9.61
N ILE A 6 -12.13 17.22 -10.66
CA ILE A 6 -11.59 16.00 -11.29
C ILE A 6 -10.17 16.26 -11.83
N VAL A 7 -9.98 17.35 -12.57
CA VAL A 7 -8.65 17.69 -13.11
C VAL A 7 -7.62 17.86 -12.00
N SER A 8 -7.98 18.55 -10.90
CA SER A 8 -7.08 18.63 -9.72
C SER A 8 -6.73 17.26 -9.16
N GLY A 9 -7.69 16.34 -9.07
CA GLY A 9 -7.46 14.98 -8.61
C GLY A 9 -6.53 14.20 -9.53
N LEU A 10 -6.75 14.30 -10.84
CA LEU A 10 -5.89 13.65 -11.84
C LEU A 10 -4.45 14.16 -11.74
N PHE A 11 -4.25 15.48 -11.68
CA PHE A 11 -2.91 16.06 -11.59
C PHE A 11 -2.22 15.73 -10.26
N SER A 12 -2.92 15.88 -9.12
CA SER A 12 -2.32 15.62 -7.82
C SER A 12 -2.00 14.13 -7.63
N GLY A 13 -2.88 13.24 -8.11
CA GLY A 13 -2.64 11.80 -8.08
C GLY A 13 -1.48 11.40 -8.98
N ALA A 14 -1.43 11.90 -10.22
CA ALA A 14 -0.33 11.63 -11.14
C ALA A 14 1.01 12.11 -10.58
N LEU A 15 1.06 13.32 -10.02
CA LEU A 15 2.27 13.86 -9.39
C LEU A 15 2.69 13.03 -8.16
N GLY A 16 1.74 12.65 -7.31
CA GLY A 16 1.99 11.73 -6.19
C GLY A 16 2.55 10.40 -6.65
N GLY A 17 1.99 9.82 -7.73
CA GLY A 17 2.44 8.59 -8.34
C GLY A 17 3.84 8.67 -8.93
N ILE A 18 4.21 9.81 -9.54
CA ILE A 18 5.57 10.06 -10.03
C ILE A 18 6.56 10.04 -8.86
N ILE A 19 6.25 10.79 -7.79
CA ILE A 19 7.13 10.87 -6.61
C ILE A 19 7.27 9.48 -5.98
N ALA A 20 6.16 8.77 -5.77
CA ALA A 20 6.16 7.42 -5.21
C ALA A 20 6.92 6.44 -6.09
N GLY A 21 6.73 6.51 -7.43
CA GLY A 21 7.43 5.66 -8.38
C GLY A 21 8.95 5.87 -8.37
N PHE A 22 9.43 7.10 -8.25
CA PHE A 22 10.86 7.39 -8.09
C PHE A 22 11.42 6.88 -6.77
N LEU A 23 10.68 7.03 -5.65
CA LEU A 23 11.08 6.50 -4.36
C LEU A 23 11.14 4.96 -4.40
N GLN A 24 10.14 4.32 -5.01
CA GLN A 24 10.11 2.88 -5.22
C GLN A 24 11.29 2.41 -6.06
N TRP A 25 11.58 3.10 -7.17
CA TRP A 25 12.70 2.78 -8.05
C TRP A 25 14.04 2.86 -7.33
N TYR A 26 14.22 3.85 -6.46
CA TYR A 26 15.47 4.05 -5.76
C TYR A 26 15.65 3.14 -4.54
N PHE A 27 14.60 2.98 -3.71
CA PHE A 27 14.71 2.26 -2.45
C PHE A 27 14.26 0.79 -2.52
N VAL A 28 13.22 0.51 -3.27
CA VAL A 28 12.53 -0.79 -3.24
C VAL A 28 12.99 -1.70 -4.37
N GLN A 29 13.11 -1.17 -5.56
CA GLN A 29 13.43 -1.97 -6.76
C GLN A 29 14.75 -2.76 -6.66
N PRO A 30 15.87 -2.22 -6.12
CA PRO A 30 17.10 -3.01 -5.99
C PRO A 30 16.90 -4.27 -5.14
N VAL A 31 16.12 -4.17 -4.07
CA VAL A 31 15.84 -5.30 -3.17
C VAL A 31 14.90 -6.31 -3.83
N LEU A 32 13.87 -5.83 -4.56
CA LEU A 32 12.97 -6.70 -5.33
C LEU A 32 13.72 -7.49 -6.39
N LEU A 33 14.56 -6.84 -7.20
CA LEU A 33 15.35 -7.50 -8.24
C LEU A 33 16.30 -8.55 -7.65
N HIS A 34 16.88 -8.26 -6.49
CA HIS A 34 17.71 -9.23 -5.79
C HIS A 34 16.90 -10.44 -5.31
N SER A 35 15.70 -10.21 -4.80
CA SER A 35 14.76 -11.25 -4.36
C SER A 35 14.28 -12.14 -5.51
N GLU A 36 14.03 -11.57 -6.69
CA GLU A 36 13.66 -12.29 -7.91
C GLU A 36 14.72 -13.31 -8.35
N LEU A 37 16.01 -13.07 -8.07
CA LEU A 37 17.08 -14.01 -8.41
C LEU A 37 16.98 -15.30 -7.60
N TYR A 38 16.51 -15.23 -6.35
CA TYR A 38 16.25 -16.41 -5.54
C TYR A 38 15.01 -17.15 -6.03
N GLU A 39 13.94 -16.44 -6.37
CA GLU A 39 12.73 -17.04 -6.91
C GLU A 39 12.99 -17.76 -8.24
N ALA A 40 13.81 -17.17 -9.11
CA ALA A 40 14.23 -17.76 -10.38
C ALA A 40 15.25 -18.91 -10.23
N GLY A 41 15.73 -19.21 -9.01
CA GLY A 41 16.72 -20.24 -8.76
C GLY A 41 18.14 -19.92 -9.24
N ILE A 42 18.41 -18.66 -9.61
CA ILE A 42 19.74 -18.18 -10.01
C ILE A 42 20.64 -18.06 -8.78
N LEU A 43 20.09 -17.60 -7.67
CA LEU A 43 20.73 -17.63 -6.37
C LEU A 43 20.11 -18.71 -5.48
N THR A 44 20.92 -19.39 -4.67
CA THR A 44 20.45 -20.42 -3.75
C THR A 44 20.99 -20.13 -2.34
N HIS A 45 20.12 -20.17 -1.35
CA HIS A 45 20.49 -19.85 0.05
C HIS A 45 21.18 -21.01 0.79
N PHE A 46 20.90 -22.27 0.40
CA PHE A 46 21.24 -23.44 1.22
C PHE A 46 22.37 -24.34 0.66
N VAL A 47 22.98 -24.00 -0.47
CA VAL A 47 24.05 -24.81 -1.05
C VAL A 47 25.39 -24.14 -0.79
N GLY A 48 26.22 -24.75 0.05
CA GLY A 48 27.56 -24.31 0.44
C GLY A 48 28.61 -24.23 -0.67
N THR A 49 28.22 -23.87 -1.87
CA THR A 49 29.12 -23.56 -2.97
C THR A 49 29.15 -22.05 -3.15
N SER A 50 30.27 -21.47 -2.74
CA SER A 50 30.65 -20.08 -2.94
C SER A 50 30.83 -19.72 -4.43
N ASN A 51 29.82 -19.87 -5.24
CA ASN A 51 29.76 -19.19 -6.53
C ASN A 51 29.08 -17.85 -6.34
N SER A 52 29.82 -16.93 -5.76
CA SER A 52 29.50 -15.52 -5.66
C SER A 52 29.72 -14.76 -6.96
N ALA A 53 29.33 -15.33 -8.08
CA ALA A 53 29.08 -14.52 -9.26
C ALA A 53 27.70 -13.86 -9.01
N HIS A 54 27.69 -12.68 -8.41
CA HIS A 54 26.52 -11.82 -8.46
C HIS A 54 26.22 -11.61 -9.93
N PRO A 55 25.11 -12.15 -10.48
CA PRO A 55 24.75 -11.83 -11.84
C PRO A 55 24.60 -10.31 -11.91
N ASP A 56 25.11 -9.69 -12.97
CA ASP A 56 24.94 -8.27 -13.19
C ASP A 56 23.46 -7.97 -13.28
N LEU A 57 22.91 -7.43 -12.20
CA LEU A 57 21.54 -6.95 -12.18
C LEU A 57 21.45 -5.79 -13.17
N GLU A 58 20.69 -5.96 -14.22
CA GLU A 58 20.36 -4.86 -15.12
C GLU A 58 19.41 -3.90 -14.37
N TYR A 59 19.99 -3.03 -13.56
CA TYR A 59 19.24 -2.11 -12.69
C TYR A 59 18.30 -1.18 -13.45
N ILE A 60 18.64 -0.84 -14.69
CA ILE A 60 17.85 0.07 -15.53
C ILE A 60 17.33 -0.69 -16.74
N GLN A 61 16.04 -0.98 -16.75
CA GLN A 61 15.32 -1.49 -17.91
C GLN A 61 14.23 -0.50 -18.31
N PRO A 62 14.43 0.31 -19.37
CA PRO A 62 13.54 1.45 -19.67
C PRO A 62 12.07 1.08 -19.82
N ILE A 63 11.78 -0.09 -20.39
CA ILE A 63 10.40 -0.55 -20.59
C ILE A 63 9.78 -0.94 -19.25
N ARG A 64 10.44 -1.76 -18.43
CA ARG A 64 9.97 -2.17 -17.11
C ARG A 64 9.78 -0.96 -16.21
N ASP A 65 10.79 -0.09 -16.14
CA ASP A 65 10.81 1.04 -15.24
C ASP A 65 9.78 2.10 -15.66
N GLY A 66 9.63 2.32 -16.96
CA GLY A 66 8.60 3.21 -17.52
C GLY A 66 7.19 2.69 -17.26
N LEU A 67 6.93 1.40 -17.42
CA LEU A 67 5.63 0.80 -17.12
C LEU A 67 5.32 0.85 -15.61
N SER A 68 6.31 0.59 -14.74
CA SER A 68 6.16 0.70 -13.30
C SER A 68 5.79 2.12 -12.88
N LEU A 69 6.42 3.13 -13.46
CA LEU A 69 6.10 4.54 -13.21
C LEU A 69 4.67 4.89 -13.65
N ILE A 70 4.29 4.48 -14.87
CA ILE A 70 2.92 4.70 -15.38
C ILE A 70 1.89 4.03 -14.48
N PHE A 71 2.15 2.80 -14.05
CA PHE A 71 1.25 2.07 -13.17
C PHE A 71 1.11 2.75 -11.80
N SER A 72 2.22 3.23 -11.22
CA SER A 72 2.21 4.02 -10.00
C SER A 72 1.36 5.30 -10.16
N MET A 73 1.52 6.02 -11.27
CA MET A 73 0.70 7.20 -11.56
C MET A 73 -0.80 6.86 -11.62
N LEU A 74 -1.17 5.76 -12.24
CA LEU A 74 -2.57 5.32 -12.34
C LEU A 74 -3.16 4.96 -10.98
N ILE A 75 -2.43 4.20 -10.16
CA ILE A 75 -2.86 3.81 -8.82
C ILE A 75 -3.08 5.05 -7.93
N TYR A 76 -2.09 5.94 -7.85
CA TYR A 76 -2.20 7.14 -7.03
C TYR A 76 -3.28 8.10 -7.53
N THR A 77 -3.50 8.15 -8.85
CA THR A 77 -4.63 8.88 -9.43
C THR A 77 -5.97 8.28 -8.99
N GLY A 78 -6.10 6.96 -8.99
CA GLY A 78 -7.27 6.28 -8.47
C GLY A 78 -7.54 6.61 -6.99
N TYR A 79 -6.52 6.54 -6.15
CA TYR A 79 -6.63 6.92 -4.73
C TYR A 79 -7.01 8.40 -4.55
N ALA A 80 -6.42 9.31 -5.32
CA ALA A 80 -6.75 10.72 -5.26
C ALA A 80 -8.21 10.98 -5.62
N LEU A 81 -8.75 10.31 -6.64
CA LEU A 81 -10.15 10.44 -7.03
C LEU A 81 -11.11 9.91 -5.95
N ILE A 82 -10.80 8.76 -5.34
CA ILE A 82 -11.59 8.22 -4.21
C ILE A 82 -11.57 9.19 -3.03
N LEU A 83 -10.40 9.72 -2.69
CA LEU A 83 -10.24 10.67 -1.59
C LEU A 83 -11.04 11.95 -1.83
N ILE A 84 -10.96 12.51 -3.03
CA ILE A 84 -11.75 13.68 -3.43
C ILE A 84 -13.24 13.39 -3.36
N ALA A 85 -13.70 12.21 -3.80
CA ALA A 85 -15.10 11.83 -3.69
C ALA A 85 -15.55 11.81 -2.21
N ALA A 86 -14.76 11.25 -1.30
CA ALA A 86 -15.03 11.25 0.12
C ALA A 86 -15.05 12.67 0.72
N MET A 87 -14.14 13.54 0.31
CA MET A 87 -14.09 14.95 0.70
C MET A 87 -15.36 15.69 0.27
N LEU A 88 -15.78 15.52 -0.99
CA LEU A 88 -17.00 16.14 -1.52
C LEU A 88 -18.28 15.67 -0.81
N LEU A 89 -18.37 14.37 -0.50
CA LEU A 89 -19.48 13.84 0.29
C LEU A 89 -19.58 14.49 1.67
N ARG A 90 -18.44 14.83 2.25
CA ARG A 90 -18.38 15.53 3.53
C ARG A 90 -18.73 17.00 3.40
N GLU A 91 -18.22 17.69 2.38
CA GLU A 91 -18.48 19.11 2.11
C GLU A 91 -19.98 19.38 1.91
N GLN A 92 -20.69 18.53 1.14
CA GLN A 92 -22.13 18.63 0.94
C GLN A 92 -22.94 18.62 2.25
N LYS A 93 -22.40 18.00 3.31
CA LYS A 93 -23.08 17.89 4.61
C LYS A 93 -22.71 19.00 5.60
N SER A 94 -21.63 19.75 5.38
CA SER A 94 -21.08 20.67 6.37
C SER A 94 -21.01 22.12 5.96
N GLU A 95 -21.33 22.46 4.73
CA GLU A 95 -21.21 23.84 4.16
C GLU A 95 -19.83 24.50 4.39
N THR A 96 -18.80 23.72 4.68
CA THR A 96 -17.46 24.20 4.95
C THR A 96 -16.54 23.91 3.77
N ASN A 97 -15.90 24.95 3.24
CA ASN A 97 -14.89 24.81 2.20
C ASN A 97 -13.68 24.02 2.70
N ILE A 98 -13.17 23.12 1.86
CA ILE A 98 -11.96 22.37 2.17
C ILE A 98 -10.74 23.26 2.07
N THR A 99 -10.03 23.41 3.17
CA THR A 99 -8.78 24.16 3.27
C THR A 99 -7.57 23.28 2.97
N PHE A 100 -6.42 23.87 2.68
CA PHE A 100 -5.15 23.17 2.51
C PHE A 100 -4.81 22.25 3.70
N HIS A 101 -4.98 22.74 4.92
CA HIS A 101 -4.74 21.96 6.14
C HIS A 101 -5.65 20.73 6.23
N GLN A 102 -6.92 20.88 5.88
CA GLN A 102 -7.85 19.74 5.82
C GLN A 102 -7.43 18.74 4.73
N GLY A 103 -6.92 19.21 3.59
CA GLY A 103 -6.37 18.36 2.54
C GLY A 103 -5.23 17.47 3.04
N ILE A 104 -4.33 18.00 3.86
CA ILE A 104 -3.26 17.21 4.50
C ILE A 104 -3.84 16.13 5.42
N ILE A 105 -4.80 16.49 6.28
CA ILE A 105 -5.45 15.53 7.20
C ILE A 105 -6.11 14.40 6.40
N TRP A 106 -6.82 14.73 5.33
CA TRP A 106 -7.44 13.74 4.46
C TRP A 106 -6.40 12.83 3.79
N GLY A 107 -5.29 13.40 3.30
CA GLY A 107 -4.20 12.64 2.69
C GLY A 107 -3.54 11.66 3.68
N VAL A 108 -3.21 12.14 4.87
CA VAL A 108 -2.65 11.29 5.94
C VAL A 108 -3.64 10.20 6.37
N SER A 109 -4.93 10.54 6.50
CA SER A 109 -5.97 9.55 6.81
C SER A 109 -6.11 8.50 5.71
N GLY A 110 -6.05 8.91 4.43
CA GLY A 110 -6.09 8.00 3.29
C GLY A 110 -4.89 7.05 3.28
N PHE A 111 -3.68 7.56 3.53
CA PHE A 111 -2.47 6.74 3.67
C PHE A 111 -2.60 5.74 4.83
N PHE A 112 -3.09 6.18 5.98
CA PHE A 112 -3.33 5.30 7.12
C PHE A 112 -4.29 4.16 6.76
N VAL A 113 -5.40 4.47 6.10
CA VAL A 113 -6.44 3.51 5.73
C VAL A 113 -5.93 2.46 4.74
N VAL A 114 -5.24 2.88 3.68
CA VAL A 114 -4.93 2.02 2.53
C VAL A 114 -3.59 1.30 2.69
N HIS A 115 -2.63 1.91 3.37
CA HIS A 115 -1.28 1.39 3.49
C HIS A 115 -0.95 0.98 4.93
N LEU A 116 -1.00 1.92 5.87
CA LEU A 116 -0.45 1.69 7.20
C LEU A 116 -1.27 0.66 7.99
N ALA A 117 -2.59 0.78 8.02
CA ALA A 117 -3.43 -0.15 8.78
C ALA A 117 -3.29 -1.61 8.26
N PRO A 118 -3.41 -1.90 6.95
CA PRO A 118 -3.16 -3.26 6.47
C PRO A 118 -1.72 -3.75 6.74
N ALA A 119 -0.71 -2.90 6.61
CA ALA A 119 0.69 -3.27 6.79
C ALA A 119 1.04 -3.71 8.22
N ILE A 120 0.26 -3.31 9.23
CA ILE A 120 0.48 -3.70 10.64
C ILE A 120 0.43 -5.24 10.81
N SER A 121 -0.43 -5.93 10.06
CA SER A 121 -0.63 -7.37 10.25
C SER A 121 -0.41 -8.20 8.99
N LEU A 122 -0.45 -7.61 7.80
CA LEU A 122 -0.25 -8.30 6.54
C LEU A 122 1.07 -7.83 5.92
N PRO A 123 2.15 -8.63 6.01
CA PRO A 123 3.42 -8.27 5.39
C PRO A 123 3.27 -8.20 3.87
N PRO A 124 4.07 -7.35 3.19
CA PRO A 124 4.06 -7.29 1.74
C PRO A 124 4.51 -8.63 1.14
N GLU A 125 3.99 -8.94 -0.04
CA GLU A 125 4.43 -10.10 -0.81
C GLU A 125 5.72 -9.74 -1.55
N VAL A 126 6.76 -10.52 -1.28
CA VAL A 126 8.09 -10.33 -1.86
C VAL A 126 8.45 -11.58 -2.66
N PRO A 127 9.00 -11.47 -3.88
CA PRO A 127 9.42 -12.60 -4.68
C PRO A 127 10.29 -13.57 -3.89
N GLY A 128 10.02 -14.87 -4.01
CA GLY A 128 10.79 -15.91 -3.31
C GLY A 128 10.60 -15.99 -1.80
N VAL A 129 9.79 -15.14 -1.19
CA VAL A 129 9.41 -15.23 0.23
C VAL A 129 8.03 -15.88 0.34
N ALA A 130 7.88 -16.78 1.32
CA ALA A 130 6.60 -17.44 1.54
C ALA A 130 5.50 -16.44 1.91
N ALA A 131 4.37 -16.52 1.21
CA ALA A 131 3.22 -15.66 1.45
C ALA A 131 1.94 -16.51 1.51
N ALA A 132 0.92 -16.02 2.22
CA ALA A 132 -0.39 -16.66 2.22
C ALA A 132 -1.06 -16.58 0.84
N GLU A 133 -2.09 -17.39 0.63
CA GLU A 133 -2.86 -17.40 -0.61
C GLU A 133 -3.33 -16.00 -1.00
N LEU A 134 -3.13 -15.63 -2.26
CA LEU A 134 -3.42 -14.29 -2.79
C LEU A 134 -4.86 -13.85 -2.53
N GLN A 135 -5.84 -14.75 -2.74
CA GLN A 135 -7.25 -14.41 -2.55
C GLN A 135 -7.56 -14.06 -1.09
N LEU A 136 -7.03 -14.83 -0.14
CA LEU A 136 -7.21 -14.56 1.29
C LEU A 136 -6.58 -13.23 1.70
N ARG A 137 -5.38 -12.93 1.19
CA ARG A 137 -4.68 -11.66 1.40
C ARG A 137 -5.49 -10.48 0.87
N GLN A 138 -6.05 -10.59 -0.34
CA GLN A 138 -6.88 -9.54 -0.94
C GLN A 138 -8.15 -9.31 -0.15
N ILE A 139 -8.88 -10.36 0.23
CA ILE A 139 -10.11 -10.25 1.04
C ILE A 139 -9.80 -9.56 2.36
N TRP A 140 -8.75 -9.99 3.05
CA TRP A 140 -8.35 -9.41 4.33
C TRP A 140 -7.94 -7.93 4.19
N TRP A 141 -7.16 -7.61 3.13
CA TRP A 141 -6.75 -6.24 2.84
C TRP A 141 -7.94 -5.32 2.59
N PHE A 142 -8.91 -5.76 1.76
CA PHE A 142 -10.13 -4.99 1.49
C PHE A 142 -10.97 -4.81 2.75
N ALA A 143 -11.14 -5.87 3.55
CA ALA A 143 -11.88 -5.80 4.81
C ALA A 143 -11.24 -4.80 5.77
N THR A 144 -9.93 -4.88 5.96
CA THR A 144 -9.17 -3.97 6.83
C THR A 144 -9.28 -2.53 6.36
N THR A 145 -9.11 -2.27 5.06
CA THR A 145 -9.23 -0.94 4.47
C THR A 145 -10.63 -0.37 4.67
N LEU A 146 -11.69 -1.13 4.39
CA LEU A 146 -13.08 -0.66 4.53
C LEU A 146 -13.46 -0.44 6.00
N LEU A 147 -13.08 -1.34 6.89
CA LEU A 147 -13.35 -1.21 8.33
C LEU A 147 -12.59 -0.04 8.94
N THR A 148 -11.35 0.16 8.55
CA THR A 148 -10.54 1.32 9.00
C THR A 148 -11.12 2.63 8.48
N ALA A 149 -11.49 2.70 7.20
CA ALA A 149 -12.15 3.87 6.61
C ALA A 149 -13.45 4.20 7.32
N GLY A 150 -14.30 3.19 7.54
CA GLY A 150 -15.57 3.33 8.27
C GLY A 150 -15.37 3.76 9.74
N GLY A 151 -14.40 3.17 10.41
CA GLY A 151 -14.04 3.51 11.78
C GLY A 151 -13.57 4.96 11.93
N LEU A 152 -12.64 5.40 11.08
CA LEU A 152 -12.18 6.79 11.04
C LEU A 152 -13.33 7.76 10.70
N TRP A 153 -14.18 7.39 9.73
CA TRP A 153 -15.33 8.20 9.37
C TRP A 153 -16.29 8.40 10.56
N ILE A 154 -16.58 7.33 11.31
CA ILE A 154 -17.43 7.40 12.53
C ILE A 154 -16.77 8.27 13.58
N ILE A 155 -15.49 8.10 13.85
CA ILE A 155 -14.74 8.90 14.84
C ILE A 155 -14.79 10.38 14.45
N ALA A 156 -14.52 10.70 13.20
CA ALA A 156 -14.38 12.07 12.75
C ALA A 156 -15.72 12.83 12.64
N PHE A 157 -16.78 12.15 12.17
CA PHE A 157 -17.98 12.83 11.70
C PHE A 157 -19.27 12.51 12.44
N THR A 158 -19.25 11.54 13.39
CA THR A 158 -20.43 11.20 14.20
C THR A 158 -20.42 11.99 15.50
N LYS A 159 -21.59 12.51 15.91
CA LYS A 159 -21.72 13.27 17.17
C LYS A 159 -22.05 12.41 18.39
N LYS A 160 -22.28 11.10 18.22
CA LYS A 160 -22.63 10.18 19.33
C LYS A 160 -21.44 9.96 20.26
N GLY A 161 -21.65 9.90 21.55
CA GLY A 161 -20.58 9.67 22.55
C GLY A 161 -19.83 8.34 22.37
N SER A 162 -20.54 7.30 21.88
CA SER A 162 -19.97 5.97 21.60
C SER A 162 -19.09 5.90 20.33
N ARG A 163 -18.93 6.99 19.58
CA ARG A 163 -18.22 7.01 18.29
C ARG A 163 -16.79 6.47 18.37
N PHE A 164 -16.08 6.80 19.45
CA PHE A 164 -14.70 6.36 19.63
C PHE A 164 -14.61 4.85 19.87
N ILE A 165 -15.53 4.28 20.66
CA ILE A 165 -15.57 2.84 20.94
C ILE A 165 -15.92 2.08 19.67
N ILE A 166 -16.96 2.49 18.95
CA ILE A 166 -17.39 1.83 17.71
C ILE A 166 -16.31 1.96 16.63
N GLY A 167 -15.75 3.16 16.44
CA GLY A 167 -14.71 3.40 15.45
C GLY A 167 -13.44 2.62 15.74
N ALA A 168 -12.99 2.59 17.00
CA ALA A 168 -11.84 1.80 17.40
C ALA A 168 -12.09 0.30 17.24
N ALA A 169 -13.27 -0.19 17.60
CA ALA A 169 -13.65 -1.59 17.41
C ALA A 169 -13.60 -2.01 15.92
N LEU A 170 -14.08 -1.14 15.02
CA LEU A 170 -13.99 -1.38 13.58
C LEU A 170 -12.53 -1.44 13.10
N ILE A 171 -11.69 -0.48 13.51
CA ILE A 171 -10.29 -0.43 13.11
C ILE A 171 -9.51 -1.64 13.62
N LEU A 172 -9.76 -2.06 14.87
CA LEU A 172 -9.02 -3.15 15.48
C LEU A 172 -9.53 -4.54 15.10
N SER A 173 -10.81 -4.66 14.68
CA SER A 173 -11.41 -5.97 14.41
C SER A 173 -10.64 -6.87 13.43
N PRO A 174 -10.12 -6.40 12.27
CA PRO A 174 -9.37 -7.27 11.38
C PRO A 174 -8.03 -7.73 11.99
N HIS A 175 -7.43 -6.89 12.82
CA HIS A 175 -6.16 -7.22 13.49
C HIS A 175 -6.37 -8.24 14.63
N ILE A 176 -7.52 -8.21 15.29
CA ILE A 176 -7.90 -9.21 16.32
C ILE A 176 -8.21 -10.55 15.66
N ILE A 177 -8.85 -10.56 14.48
CA ILE A 177 -9.11 -11.77 13.70
C ILE A 177 -7.80 -12.38 13.21
N GLY A 178 -6.80 -11.56 12.87
CA GLY A 178 -5.51 -11.94 12.32
C GLY A 178 -5.48 -11.90 10.79
N ALA A 179 -4.31 -11.60 10.24
CA ALA A 179 -4.05 -11.68 8.81
C ALA A 179 -3.81 -13.14 8.39
N PRO A 180 -4.06 -13.49 7.13
CA PRO A 180 -3.76 -14.83 6.63
C PRO A 180 -2.24 -15.06 6.62
N GLU A 181 -1.84 -16.25 7.11
CA GLU A 181 -0.45 -16.70 7.18
C GLU A 181 -0.18 -17.75 6.11
N PRO A 182 1.08 -17.91 5.64
CA PRO A 182 1.44 -18.96 4.71
C PRO A 182 1.43 -20.34 5.40
N ASP A 183 1.04 -21.38 4.67
CA ASP A 183 1.08 -22.77 5.15
C ASP A 183 2.52 -23.26 5.39
N ILE A 184 3.48 -22.71 4.64
CA ILE A 184 4.90 -23.04 4.74
C ILE A 184 5.66 -21.72 4.88
N PHE A 185 6.48 -21.61 5.94
CA PHE A 185 7.23 -20.38 6.24
C PHE A 185 8.60 -20.30 5.53
N THR A 186 8.94 -21.28 4.70
CA THR A 186 10.23 -21.32 3.99
C THR A 186 10.02 -21.08 2.49
N GLY A 187 10.64 -20.04 1.99
CA GLY A 187 10.75 -19.72 0.56
C GLY A 187 12.19 -19.89 0.05
N PRO A 188 12.44 -19.77 -1.26
CA PRO A 188 13.78 -19.79 -1.84
C PRO A 188 14.65 -18.60 -1.43
N ALA A 189 14.04 -17.46 -1.10
CA ALA A 189 14.75 -16.27 -0.65
C ALA A 189 15.10 -16.34 0.84
N PRO A 190 16.24 -15.73 1.28
CA PRO A 190 16.57 -15.59 2.69
C PRO A 190 15.52 -14.78 3.46
N THR A 191 15.26 -15.16 4.71
CA THR A 191 14.30 -14.46 5.58
C THR A 191 14.67 -13.01 5.84
N GLU A 192 15.96 -12.68 5.79
CA GLU A 192 16.49 -11.32 5.93
C GLU A 192 15.99 -10.38 4.83
N ILE A 193 15.78 -10.90 3.62
CA ILE A 193 15.21 -10.11 2.50
C ILE A 193 13.74 -9.76 2.82
N GLY A 194 12.96 -10.71 3.31
CA GLY A 194 11.58 -10.45 3.75
C GLY A 194 11.52 -9.39 4.86
N ALA A 195 12.46 -9.43 5.80
CA ALA A 195 12.55 -8.47 6.89
C ALA A 195 12.88 -7.02 6.46
N LEU A 196 13.48 -6.82 5.28
CA LEU A 196 13.72 -5.47 4.74
C LEU A 196 12.43 -4.77 4.27
N PHE A 197 11.34 -5.52 4.11
CA PHE A 197 10.05 -5.01 3.68
C PHE A 197 9.01 -4.94 4.82
N ALA A 198 9.30 -5.51 5.97
CA ALA A 198 8.45 -5.49 7.16
C ALA A 198 8.71 -4.24 8.02
#